data_1b9cf3de47830a334d3205007ef8a0f5
#
_entry.id   1b9cf3de47830a334d3205007ef8a0f5
#
_cell.length_a   1.000
_cell.length_b   1.000
_cell.length_c   1.000
_cell.angle_alpha   90.00
_cell.angle_beta   90.00
_cell.angle_gamma   90.00
#
_symmetry.space_group_name_H-M   'P 1'
#
loop_
_entity.id
_entity.type
_entity.pdbx_description
1 polymer ?
#
loop_
_entity_poly.entity_id
_entity_poly.type
_entity_poly.pdbx_seq_one_letter_code
_entity_poly.pdbx_strand_id
1 'polypeptide(L)'
;GHGDHVGDAVDITKRTGATVCCTVDLAEGVFGPAGVKVQVGNLGGTIPMPFGSAKFFQAIHGSGVAGCLSCGFLFEMGGRKIYHAGDTALMSDMALLAEEKIDVALLPIGDVFTMGPADALRAVKMIQPKLVIPMHYNTFPPIAQDPDAFAAAVKAAGFEARVLRPGETLSL
;
A
#
# COMPACT_ATOMS: atom_id res chain seq x y z
N GLY A 1 -8.83 7.97 2.18
CA GLY A 1 -9.29 9.14 2.94
C GLY A 1 -9.54 8.83 4.42
N HIS A 2 -9.37 7.55 4.85
CA HIS A 2 -9.47 7.21 6.27
C HIS A 2 -8.36 7.89 7.08
N GLY A 3 -8.66 8.22 8.35
CA GLY A 3 -7.77 9.01 9.20
C GLY A 3 -6.41 8.38 9.47
N ASP A 4 -6.33 7.07 9.57
CA ASP A 4 -5.08 6.30 9.74
C ASP A 4 -4.20 6.27 8.47
N HIS A 5 -4.76 6.58 7.29
CA HIS A 5 -4.04 6.74 6.03
C HIS A 5 -3.68 8.19 5.73
N VAL A 6 -4.58 9.14 5.98
CA VAL A 6 -4.24 10.57 5.90
C VAL A 6 -3.19 10.92 6.95
N GLY A 7 -3.35 10.40 8.18
CA GLY A 7 -2.40 10.56 9.27
C GLY A 7 -1.88 11.99 9.37
N ASP A 8 -0.58 12.13 9.51
CA ASP A 8 0.12 13.42 9.64
C ASP A 8 0.53 14.02 8.27
N ALA A 9 -0.03 13.54 7.14
CA ALA A 9 0.39 13.94 5.80
C ALA A 9 0.32 15.46 5.59
N VAL A 10 -0.70 16.14 6.13
CA VAL A 10 -0.86 17.60 6.05
C VAL A 10 0.29 18.31 6.76
N ASP A 11 0.61 17.91 7.99
CA ASP A 11 1.65 18.52 8.81
C ASP A 11 3.05 18.24 8.24
N ILE A 12 3.28 17.00 7.78
CA ILE A 12 4.53 16.61 7.10
C ILE A 12 4.73 17.48 5.87
N THR A 13 3.70 17.62 5.03
CA THR A 13 3.75 18.40 3.80
C THR A 13 4.04 19.89 4.07
N LYS A 14 3.34 20.49 5.04
CA LYS A 14 3.57 21.88 5.44
C LYS A 14 5.00 22.10 5.96
N ARG A 15 5.51 21.17 6.75
CA ARG A 15 6.85 21.25 7.33
C ARG A 15 7.98 21.03 6.33
N THR A 16 7.80 20.13 5.37
CA THR A 16 8.85 19.70 4.44
C THR A 16 8.76 20.32 3.06
N GLY A 17 7.62 20.89 2.68
CA GLY A 17 7.32 21.33 1.32
C GLY A 17 7.08 20.16 0.35
N ALA A 18 6.88 18.96 0.85
CA ALA A 18 6.57 17.78 0.02
C ALA A 18 5.26 17.99 -0.75
N THR A 19 5.09 17.22 -1.82
CA THR A 19 3.85 17.20 -2.61
C THR A 19 3.07 15.92 -2.28
N VAL A 20 1.80 16.03 -1.97
CA VAL A 20 0.92 14.86 -1.78
C VAL A 20 0.50 14.34 -3.15
N CYS A 21 0.75 13.06 -3.40
CA CYS A 21 0.26 12.35 -4.58
C CYS A 21 -1.01 11.57 -4.18
N CYS A 22 -2.16 11.94 -4.74
CA CYS A 22 -3.45 11.35 -4.36
C CYS A 22 -4.46 11.36 -5.51
N THR A 23 -5.62 10.71 -5.30
CA THR A 23 -6.75 10.78 -6.23
C THR A 23 -7.35 12.17 -6.25
N VAL A 24 -8.06 12.52 -7.35
CA VAL A 24 -8.70 13.84 -7.53
C VAL A 24 -9.65 14.13 -6.37
N ASP A 25 -10.54 13.18 -6.06
CA ASP A 25 -11.57 13.37 -5.02
C ASP A 25 -10.93 13.58 -3.62
N LEU A 26 -9.81 12.90 -3.34
CA LEU A 26 -9.10 13.07 -2.08
C LEU A 26 -8.38 14.44 -2.03
N ALA A 27 -7.85 14.89 -3.16
CA ALA A 27 -7.28 16.24 -3.26
C ALA A 27 -8.35 17.31 -3.00
N GLU A 28 -9.54 17.18 -3.59
CA GLU A 28 -10.63 18.13 -3.41
C GLU A 28 -11.24 18.08 -2.01
N GLY A 29 -11.43 16.87 -1.46
CA GLY A 29 -12.11 16.69 -0.18
C GLY A 29 -11.24 16.91 1.06
N VAL A 30 -9.92 16.71 0.96
CA VAL A 30 -9.02 16.70 2.13
C VAL A 30 -7.84 17.65 1.96
N PHE A 31 -6.99 17.44 0.95
CA PHE A 31 -5.70 18.11 0.87
C PHE A 31 -5.76 19.52 0.31
N GLY A 32 -6.64 19.78 -0.64
CA GLY A 32 -6.88 21.14 -1.18
C GLY A 32 -7.38 22.09 -0.11
N PRO A 33 -8.46 21.77 0.64
CA PRO A 33 -8.90 22.58 1.78
C PRO A 33 -7.83 22.80 2.85
N ALA A 34 -6.92 21.84 3.04
CA ALA A 34 -5.80 21.99 3.96
C ALA A 34 -4.67 22.90 3.44
N GLY A 35 -4.75 23.34 2.18
CA GLY A 35 -3.78 24.26 1.56
C GLY A 35 -2.41 23.65 1.30
N VAL A 36 -2.32 22.33 1.11
CA VAL A 36 -1.07 21.65 0.79
C VAL A 36 -0.93 21.41 -0.71
N LYS A 37 0.31 21.31 -1.17
CA LYS A 37 0.61 21.04 -2.58
C LYS A 37 0.22 19.61 -2.94
N VAL A 38 -0.59 19.45 -3.97
CA VAL A 38 -1.05 18.15 -4.47
C VAL A 38 -0.60 17.91 -5.91
N GLN A 39 -0.38 16.64 -6.23
CA GLN A 39 -0.28 16.12 -7.59
C GLN A 39 -1.32 15.02 -7.74
N VAL A 40 -2.25 15.22 -8.63
CA VAL A 40 -3.42 14.34 -8.74
C VAL A 40 -3.27 13.31 -9.84
N GLY A 41 -3.85 12.14 -9.61
CA GLY A 41 -4.02 11.07 -10.59
C GLY A 41 -5.29 10.29 -10.31
N ASN A 42 -5.44 9.15 -10.96
CA ASN A 42 -6.55 8.23 -10.70
C ASN A 42 -6.11 6.80 -10.98
N LEU A 43 -6.96 5.83 -10.64
CA LEU A 43 -6.68 4.40 -10.83
C LEU A 43 -6.20 4.11 -12.25
N GLY A 44 -5.14 3.33 -12.37
CA GLY A 44 -4.47 3.00 -13.63
C GLY A 44 -3.48 4.07 -14.12
N GLY A 45 -3.55 5.30 -13.61
CA GLY A 45 -2.65 6.39 -13.99
C GLY A 45 -1.27 6.24 -13.36
N THR A 46 -0.24 6.70 -14.08
CA THR A 46 1.14 6.76 -13.60
C THR A 46 1.59 8.22 -13.56
N ILE A 47 2.12 8.63 -12.41
CA ILE A 47 2.66 9.98 -12.19
C ILE A 47 4.18 9.90 -12.15
N PRO A 48 4.90 10.71 -12.96
CA PRO A 48 6.34 10.87 -12.82
C PRO A 48 6.66 11.56 -11.49
N MET A 49 7.64 11.04 -10.78
CA MET A 49 8.10 11.52 -9.49
C MET A 49 9.62 11.79 -9.54
N PRO A 50 10.18 12.64 -8.68
CA PRO A 50 11.62 12.91 -8.67
C PRO A 50 12.49 11.65 -8.48
N PHE A 51 11.93 10.60 -7.88
CA PHE A 51 12.61 9.32 -7.63
C PHE A 51 12.32 8.25 -8.71
N GLY A 52 11.46 8.51 -9.70
CA GLY A 52 11.00 7.54 -10.71
C GLY A 52 9.52 7.71 -11.04
N SER A 53 8.65 6.82 -10.58
CA SER A 53 7.21 6.95 -10.83
C SER A 53 6.35 6.34 -9.71
N ALA A 54 5.08 6.76 -9.68
CA ALA A 54 4.03 6.18 -8.85
C ALA A 54 2.80 5.88 -9.72
N LYS A 55 2.41 4.61 -9.84
CA LYS A 55 1.20 4.16 -10.54
C LYS A 55 0.12 3.83 -9.52
N PHE A 56 -1.06 4.39 -9.70
CA PHE A 56 -2.23 4.06 -8.88
C PHE A 56 -2.75 2.68 -9.26
N PHE A 57 -2.78 1.78 -8.32
CA PHE A 57 -3.38 0.47 -8.48
C PHE A 57 -4.67 0.41 -7.65
N GLN A 58 -5.72 -0.24 -8.18
CA GLN A 58 -6.98 -0.31 -7.46
C GLN A 58 -6.86 -1.05 -6.13
N ALA A 59 -7.72 -0.67 -5.18
CA ALA A 59 -7.93 -1.37 -3.93
C ALA A 59 -9.44 -1.51 -3.68
N ILE A 60 -9.86 -2.64 -3.13
CA ILE A 60 -11.25 -2.88 -2.76
C ILE A 60 -11.41 -2.57 -1.28
N HIS A 61 -11.75 -1.33 -0.98
CA HIS A 61 -11.93 -0.81 0.37
C HIS A 61 -12.78 0.45 0.36
N GLY A 62 -13.32 0.86 1.49
CA GLY A 62 -13.94 2.17 1.65
C GLY A 62 -12.89 3.29 1.68
N SER A 63 -13.24 4.49 1.22
CA SER A 63 -12.29 5.62 1.24
C SER A 63 -12.56 6.63 2.35
N GLY A 64 -13.75 6.62 2.97
CA GLY A 64 -14.17 7.63 3.94
C GLY A 64 -14.46 9.01 3.33
N VAL A 65 -14.24 9.20 2.03
CA VAL A 65 -14.52 10.42 1.27
C VAL A 65 -15.50 10.10 0.14
N ALA A 66 -16.57 10.87 0.02
CA ALA A 66 -17.59 10.62 -0.98
C ALA A 66 -17.01 10.71 -2.40
N GLY A 67 -17.30 9.70 -3.23
CA GLY A 67 -16.80 9.61 -4.61
C GLY A 67 -15.35 9.11 -4.75
N CYS A 68 -14.55 9.15 -3.70
CA CYS A 68 -13.17 8.74 -3.73
C CYS A 68 -13.04 7.21 -3.79
N LEU A 69 -12.20 6.73 -4.66
CA LEU A 69 -11.82 5.31 -4.74
C LEU A 69 -10.54 5.06 -3.93
N SER A 70 -10.52 3.94 -3.21
CA SER A 70 -9.31 3.49 -2.52
C SER A 70 -8.28 2.95 -3.51
N CYS A 71 -7.02 3.15 -3.22
CA CYS A 71 -5.93 2.67 -4.08
C CYS A 71 -4.72 2.20 -3.27
N GLY A 72 -3.98 1.29 -3.87
CA GLY A 72 -2.59 1.04 -3.57
C GLY A 72 -1.69 1.76 -4.58
N PHE A 73 -0.39 1.59 -4.43
CA PHE A 73 0.61 2.20 -5.31
C PHE A 73 1.63 1.18 -5.78
N LEU A 74 1.99 1.26 -7.04
CA LEU A 74 3.19 0.65 -7.58
C LEU A 74 4.22 1.76 -7.80
N PHE A 75 5.30 1.75 -7.00
CA PHE A 75 6.41 2.66 -7.13
C PHE A 75 7.52 2.04 -7.97
N GLU A 76 8.11 2.83 -8.86
CA GLU A 76 9.38 2.52 -9.49
C GLU A 76 10.42 3.54 -9.01
N MET A 77 11.45 3.06 -8.30
CA MET A 77 12.50 3.90 -7.75
C MET A 77 13.83 3.15 -7.70
N GLY A 78 14.90 3.79 -8.16
CA GLY A 78 16.24 3.19 -8.15
C GLY A 78 16.31 1.85 -8.91
N GLY A 79 15.49 1.64 -9.93
CA GLY A 79 15.41 0.38 -10.68
C GLY A 79 14.70 -0.75 -9.93
N ARG A 80 14.02 -0.45 -8.83
CA ARG A 80 13.20 -1.39 -8.04
C ARG A 80 11.73 -1.07 -8.19
N LYS A 81 10.89 -2.10 -8.15
CA LYS A 81 9.43 -1.98 -8.13
C LYS A 81 8.87 -2.40 -6.78
N ILE A 82 8.16 -1.48 -6.13
CA ILE A 82 7.59 -1.67 -4.81
C ILE A 82 6.07 -1.51 -4.91
N TYR A 83 5.34 -2.57 -4.59
CA TYR A 83 3.88 -2.53 -4.50
C TYR A 83 3.46 -2.33 -3.04
N HIS A 84 2.78 -1.24 -2.76
CA HIS A 84 2.10 -0.98 -1.49
C HIS A 84 0.60 -1.15 -1.72
N ALA A 85 0.02 -2.21 -1.19
CA ALA A 85 -1.37 -2.55 -1.48
C ALA A 85 -2.38 -1.53 -0.92
N GLY A 86 -1.99 -0.77 0.11
CA GLY A 86 -2.96 -0.02 0.91
C GLY A 86 -3.91 -0.97 1.63
N ASP A 87 -5.05 -0.46 2.07
CA ASP A 87 -6.11 -1.30 2.60
C ASP A 87 -6.92 -1.88 1.45
N THR A 88 -7.02 -3.19 1.40
CA THR A 88 -7.74 -3.89 0.34
C THR A 88 -8.18 -5.29 0.75
N ALA A 89 -9.32 -5.73 0.23
CA ALA A 89 -9.65 -7.13 0.13
C ALA A 89 -8.79 -7.82 -0.95
N LEU A 90 -8.80 -9.14 -0.97
CA LEU A 90 -8.24 -9.93 -2.08
C LEU A 90 -9.04 -9.68 -3.36
N MET A 91 -8.35 -9.46 -4.48
CA MET A 91 -8.98 -9.29 -5.78
C MET A 91 -8.19 -9.99 -6.88
N SER A 92 -8.89 -10.42 -7.93
CA SER A 92 -8.29 -11.16 -9.06
C SER A 92 -7.24 -10.37 -9.82
N ASP A 93 -7.40 -9.05 -9.88
CA ASP A 93 -6.53 -8.15 -10.62
C ASP A 93 -5.11 -8.04 -10.04
N MET A 94 -4.91 -8.52 -8.80
CA MET A 94 -3.56 -8.70 -8.24
C MET A 94 -2.68 -9.62 -9.09
N ALA A 95 -3.27 -10.52 -9.89
CA ALA A 95 -2.51 -11.37 -10.81
C ALA A 95 -1.80 -10.56 -11.91
N LEU A 96 -2.31 -9.40 -12.30
CA LEU A 96 -1.67 -8.52 -13.29
C LEU A 96 -0.31 -7.99 -12.79
N LEU A 97 -0.13 -7.89 -11.48
CA LEU A 97 1.13 -7.45 -10.88
C LEU A 97 2.29 -8.43 -11.08
N ALA A 98 2.00 -9.71 -11.43
CA ALA A 98 3.06 -10.68 -11.73
C ALA A 98 3.89 -10.25 -12.97
N GLU A 99 3.27 -9.58 -13.95
CA GLU A 99 3.94 -9.06 -15.14
C GLU A 99 4.88 -7.89 -14.81
N GLU A 100 4.59 -7.16 -13.73
CA GLU A 100 5.38 -6.01 -13.29
C GLU A 100 6.72 -6.40 -12.63
N LYS A 101 6.93 -7.68 -12.26
CA LYS A 101 8.17 -8.15 -11.61
C LYS A 101 8.47 -7.42 -10.30
N ILE A 102 7.53 -7.43 -9.38
CA ILE A 102 7.58 -6.72 -8.11
C ILE A 102 8.78 -7.19 -7.27
N ASP A 103 9.63 -6.27 -6.84
CA ASP A 103 10.75 -6.56 -5.93
C ASP A 103 10.24 -6.71 -4.49
N VAL A 104 9.37 -5.81 -4.03
CA VAL A 104 8.78 -5.84 -2.68
C VAL A 104 7.28 -5.60 -2.75
N ALA A 105 6.49 -6.45 -2.10
CA ALA A 105 5.08 -6.24 -1.87
C ALA A 105 4.79 -6.04 -0.38
N LEU A 106 4.19 -4.89 -0.03
CA LEU A 106 3.65 -4.62 1.29
C LEU A 106 2.16 -4.94 1.29
N LEU A 107 1.77 -5.96 2.08
CA LEU A 107 0.41 -6.49 2.07
C LEU A 107 -0.23 -6.41 3.46
N PRO A 108 -1.47 -5.91 3.58
CA PRO A 108 -2.19 -5.93 4.83
C PRO A 108 -2.54 -7.36 5.21
N ILE A 109 -2.44 -7.69 6.50
CA ILE A 109 -2.79 -9.00 7.06
C ILE A 109 -3.73 -8.91 8.26
N GLY A 110 -4.27 -7.72 8.54
CA GLY A 110 -5.04 -7.46 9.76
C GLY A 110 -6.37 -8.20 9.85
N ASP A 111 -6.90 -8.72 8.73
CA ASP A 111 -8.24 -9.29 8.67
C ASP A 111 -9.33 -8.25 8.99
N VAL A 112 -10.57 -8.66 9.25
CA VAL A 112 -11.73 -7.86 9.62
C VAL A 112 -11.99 -6.66 8.68
N PHE A 113 -11.01 -5.83 8.41
CA PHE A 113 -11.13 -4.63 7.56
C PHE A 113 -10.32 -4.74 6.25
N THR A 114 -9.39 -5.66 6.16
CA THR A 114 -8.53 -5.90 4.98
C THR A 114 -8.40 -7.39 4.70
N MET A 115 -7.43 -7.80 3.88
CA MET A 115 -7.07 -9.21 3.79
C MET A 115 -6.61 -9.73 5.16
N GLY A 116 -7.01 -10.94 5.51
CA GLY A 116 -6.38 -11.72 6.56
C GLY A 116 -5.15 -12.49 6.03
N PRO A 117 -4.38 -13.18 6.91
CA PRO A 117 -3.17 -13.91 6.52
C PRO A 117 -3.38 -14.93 5.40
N ALA A 118 -4.52 -15.63 5.37
CA ALA A 118 -4.84 -16.63 4.34
C ALA A 118 -5.03 -15.99 2.96
N ASP A 119 -5.79 -14.89 2.88
CA ASP A 119 -6.00 -14.16 1.63
C ASP A 119 -4.75 -13.40 1.18
N ALA A 120 -3.97 -12.84 2.10
CA ALA A 120 -2.69 -12.24 1.79
C ALA A 120 -1.70 -13.27 1.19
N LEU A 121 -1.70 -14.52 1.67
CA LEU A 121 -0.90 -15.60 1.06
C LEU A 121 -1.39 -15.94 -0.36
N ARG A 122 -2.70 -15.87 -0.63
CA ARG A 122 -3.24 -16.02 -2.00
C ARG A 122 -2.79 -14.86 -2.89
N ALA A 123 -2.82 -13.62 -2.36
CA ALA A 123 -2.31 -12.44 -3.05
C ALA A 123 -0.82 -12.60 -3.40
N VAL A 124 0.02 -13.09 -2.48
CA VAL A 124 1.43 -13.40 -2.76
C VAL A 124 1.60 -14.32 -3.96
N LYS A 125 0.80 -15.39 -4.02
CA LYS A 125 0.85 -16.35 -5.15
C LYS A 125 0.39 -15.74 -6.48
N MET A 126 -0.50 -14.76 -6.46
CA MET A 126 -0.93 -14.02 -7.64
C MET A 126 0.12 -13.01 -8.10
N ILE A 127 0.64 -12.20 -7.18
CA ILE A 127 1.59 -11.11 -7.44
C ILE A 127 2.99 -11.63 -7.78
N GLN A 128 3.40 -12.75 -7.18
CA GLN A 128 4.72 -13.36 -7.31
C GLN A 128 5.88 -12.38 -7.03
N PRO A 129 5.87 -11.66 -5.90
CA PRO A 129 6.92 -10.71 -5.57
C PRO A 129 8.19 -11.45 -5.12
N LYS A 130 9.35 -10.78 -5.22
CA LYS A 130 10.61 -11.33 -4.68
C LYS A 130 10.64 -11.33 -3.16
N LEU A 131 10.02 -10.31 -2.54
CA LEU A 131 9.93 -10.17 -1.08
C LEU A 131 8.56 -9.68 -0.66
N VAL A 132 8.03 -10.24 0.42
CA VAL A 132 6.77 -9.81 1.06
C VAL A 132 7.06 -9.20 2.42
N ILE A 133 6.43 -8.07 2.71
CA ILE A 133 6.43 -7.44 4.03
C ILE A 133 4.98 -7.32 4.49
N PRO A 134 4.57 -7.99 5.57
CA PRO A 134 3.24 -7.81 6.14
C PRO A 134 3.11 -6.42 6.79
N MET A 135 1.95 -5.83 6.65
CA MET A 135 1.62 -4.54 7.25
C MET A 135 0.17 -4.53 7.78
N HIS A 136 -0.24 -3.44 8.42
CA HIS A 136 -1.60 -3.17 8.90
C HIS A 136 -2.14 -4.28 9.80
N TYR A 137 -1.43 -4.55 10.90
CA TYR A 137 -1.80 -5.52 11.94
C TYR A 137 -1.32 -5.05 13.32
N ASN A 138 -1.91 -5.58 14.40
CA ASN A 138 -1.54 -5.38 15.81
C ASN A 138 -1.57 -3.91 16.31
N THR A 139 -2.21 -2.98 15.63
CA THR A 139 -2.36 -1.60 16.10
C THR A 139 -3.56 -1.42 17.03
N PHE A 140 -4.56 -2.31 16.94
CA PHE A 140 -5.70 -2.40 17.85
C PHE A 140 -6.30 -3.82 17.84
N PRO A 141 -7.06 -4.23 18.89
CA PRO A 141 -7.41 -5.64 19.08
C PRO A 141 -8.06 -6.38 17.91
N PRO A 142 -9.00 -5.79 17.14
CA PRO A 142 -9.66 -6.49 16.03
C PRO A 142 -8.71 -6.93 14.91
N ILE A 143 -7.56 -6.27 14.73
CA ILE A 143 -6.58 -6.62 13.70
C ILE A 143 -5.34 -7.31 14.27
N ALA A 144 -5.48 -7.97 15.42
CA ALA A 144 -4.38 -8.74 16.01
C ALA A 144 -4.08 -10.00 15.17
N GLN A 145 -2.84 -10.11 14.69
CA GLN A 145 -2.37 -11.23 13.87
C GLN A 145 -0.96 -11.64 14.27
N ASP A 146 -0.57 -12.84 13.91
CA ASP A 146 0.80 -13.35 14.04
C ASP A 146 1.57 -13.16 12.72
N PRO A 147 2.42 -12.11 12.59
CA PRO A 147 3.16 -11.84 11.38
C PRO A 147 4.25 -12.88 11.11
N ASP A 148 4.80 -13.51 12.15
CA ASP A 148 5.84 -14.52 12.01
C ASP A 148 5.24 -15.83 11.45
N ALA A 149 4.05 -16.21 11.90
CA ALA A 149 3.31 -17.33 11.31
C ALA A 149 2.97 -17.06 9.83
N PHE A 150 2.54 -15.84 9.49
CA PHE A 150 2.31 -15.45 8.10
C PHE A 150 3.61 -15.53 7.27
N ALA A 151 4.71 -14.99 7.76
CA ALA A 151 6.00 -15.05 7.07
C ALA A 151 6.48 -16.50 6.86
N ALA A 152 6.27 -17.38 7.85
CA ALA A 152 6.57 -18.80 7.71
C ALA A 152 5.70 -19.45 6.62
N ALA A 153 4.41 -19.14 6.53
CA ALA A 153 3.52 -19.65 5.49
C ALA A 153 3.91 -19.18 4.09
N VAL A 154 4.34 -17.91 3.95
CA VAL A 154 4.87 -17.35 2.69
C VAL A 154 6.13 -18.09 2.25
N LYS A 155 7.07 -18.33 3.17
CA LYS A 155 8.31 -19.09 2.90
C LYS A 155 8.02 -20.55 2.52
N ALA A 156 7.08 -21.18 3.20
CA ALA A 156 6.65 -22.55 2.88
C ALA A 156 6.00 -22.65 1.48
N ALA A 157 5.43 -21.53 0.98
CA ALA A 157 4.89 -21.43 -0.38
C ALA A 157 5.95 -21.09 -1.44
N GLY A 158 7.24 -20.98 -1.09
CA GLY A 158 8.35 -20.74 -2.02
C GLY A 158 8.66 -19.27 -2.29
N PHE A 159 8.19 -18.36 -1.43
CA PHE A 159 8.47 -16.92 -1.54
C PHE A 159 9.29 -16.42 -0.36
N GLU A 160 9.95 -15.28 -0.52
CA GLU A 160 10.65 -14.63 0.61
C GLU A 160 9.70 -13.71 1.38
N ALA A 161 9.83 -13.72 2.70
CA ALA A 161 9.07 -12.83 3.58
C ALA A 161 9.95 -12.31 4.72
N ARG A 162 9.71 -11.05 5.10
CA ARG A 162 10.37 -10.41 6.24
C ARG A 162 9.38 -9.61 7.04
N VAL A 163 9.34 -9.85 8.34
CA VAL A 163 8.62 -9.02 9.29
C VAL A 163 9.55 -7.86 9.68
N LEU A 164 9.06 -6.63 9.55
CA LEU A 164 9.75 -5.43 10.03
C LEU A 164 9.00 -4.86 11.23
N ARG A 165 9.73 -4.55 12.29
CA ARG A 165 9.18 -3.81 13.42
C ARG A 165 9.21 -2.31 13.14
N PRO A 166 8.32 -1.51 13.77
CA PRO A 166 8.39 -0.06 13.66
C PRO A 166 9.81 0.47 13.96
N GLY A 167 10.35 1.30 13.06
CA GLY A 167 11.70 1.83 13.16
C GLY A 167 12.79 0.98 12.50
N GLU A 168 12.52 -0.27 12.11
CA GLU A 168 13.48 -1.07 11.34
C GLU A 168 13.56 -0.63 9.89
N THR A 169 14.75 -0.74 9.32
CA THR A 169 15.02 -0.40 7.92
C THR A 169 15.49 -1.64 7.15
N LEU A 170 15.02 -1.76 5.91
CA LEU A 170 15.49 -2.75 4.95
C LEU A 170 16.15 -2.05 3.77
N SER A 171 17.39 -2.39 3.46
CA SER A 171 18.05 -2.00 2.22
C SER A 171 17.76 -3.03 1.12
N LEU A 172 17.41 -2.55 -0.08
CA LEU A 172 17.04 -3.36 -1.25
C LEU A 172 18.14 -3.39 -2.31
#